data_985bd8de5cf4465bfad65d1b7045de90
#
_entry.id   985bd8de5cf4465bfad65d1b7045de90
#
_cell.length_a   1.000
_cell.length_b   1.000
_cell.length_c   1.000
_cell.angle_alpha   90.00
_cell.angle_beta   90.00
_cell.angle_gamma   90.00
#
_symmetry.space_group_name_H-M   'P 1'
#
loop_
_entity.id
_entity.type
_entity.pdbx_description
1 polymer ?
#
loop_
_entity_poly.entity_id
_entity_poly.type
_entity_poly.pdbx_seq_one_letter_code
_entity_poly.pdbx_strand_id
1 'polypeptide(L)'
;MFENIVGQERAKLAITDWYKYETQPLLIYGTSGYGKTLFAESLGAKTVDTTQMRGDRLNSMLKPIKEAEDGDILFFDEIHSLQPKILEGLYKIIDKGTFYDTDLCMDLELPKARFVFATNILSPLPEAFINRCKFVELQNYTNEELKQIIHNVNPDLNENALESIVRASKGVPRTALSLTKSMKSAMKTEKLKNLDEAKVNSLLNSRFAINGATGLSDKEFLIMQRVAERGRLSTSAVANVLGCTIHDAKQLYIEPLRASEWLAVSNQGVIMGLKGHKNYRLFVNKKGVE
;
A
#
# COMPACT_ATOMS: atom_id res chain seq x y z
N MET A 1 -8.73 -19.01 8.24
CA MET A 1 -7.44 -18.29 8.26
C MET A 1 -7.59 -16.82 7.82
N PHE A 2 -8.28 -16.51 6.71
CA PHE A 2 -8.35 -15.14 6.14
C PHE A 2 -9.77 -14.57 6.11
N GLU A 3 -10.60 -14.90 7.11
CA GLU A 3 -12.02 -14.48 7.17
C GLU A 3 -12.21 -12.96 7.24
N ASN A 4 -11.26 -12.25 7.83
CA ASN A 4 -11.29 -10.80 7.97
C ASN A 4 -10.71 -10.06 6.73
N ILE A 5 -10.24 -10.78 5.72
CA ILE A 5 -9.68 -10.20 4.49
C ILE A 5 -10.74 -10.28 3.39
N VAL A 6 -11.21 -9.15 2.93
CA VAL A 6 -12.12 -9.05 1.79
C VAL A 6 -11.32 -9.16 0.51
N GLY A 7 -11.82 -9.91 -0.47
CA GLY A 7 -11.17 -10.10 -1.76
C GLY A 7 -9.84 -10.85 -1.68
N GLN A 8 -8.94 -10.59 -2.63
CA GLN A 8 -7.58 -11.18 -2.69
C GLN A 8 -7.58 -12.71 -2.77
N GLU A 9 -8.55 -13.32 -3.44
CA GLU A 9 -8.76 -14.79 -3.42
C GLU A 9 -7.54 -15.56 -3.93
N ARG A 10 -6.84 -15.06 -4.96
CA ARG A 10 -5.61 -15.69 -5.47
C ARG A 10 -4.49 -15.68 -4.43
N ALA A 11 -4.32 -14.55 -3.73
CA ALA A 11 -3.31 -14.45 -2.67
C ALA A 11 -3.66 -15.35 -1.49
N LYS A 12 -4.92 -15.40 -1.07
CA LYS A 12 -5.39 -16.31 -0.01
C LYS A 12 -5.08 -17.76 -0.33
N LEU A 13 -5.38 -18.22 -1.55
CA LEU A 13 -5.07 -19.58 -1.99
C LEU A 13 -3.56 -19.83 -1.96
N ALA A 14 -2.77 -18.98 -2.61
CA ALA A 14 -1.32 -19.14 -2.70
C ALA A 14 -0.64 -19.14 -1.32
N ILE A 15 -1.09 -18.27 -0.39
CA ILE A 15 -0.56 -18.21 0.97
C ILE A 15 -1.02 -19.43 1.79
N THR A 16 -2.24 -19.92 1.58
CA THR A 16 -2.73 -21.14 2.22
C THR A 16 -1.91 -22.36 1.79
N ASP A 17 -1.61 -22.47 0.50
CA ASP A 17 -0.78 -23.56 -0.05
C ASP A 17 0.65 -23.46 0.50
N TRP A 18 1.22 -22.26 0.51
CA TRP A 18 2.52 -22.03 1.13
C TRP A 18 2.53 -22.45 2.61
N TYR A 19 1.52 -22.04 3.36
CA TYR A 19 1.43 -22.36 4.79
C TYR A 19 1.40 -23.87 5.07
N LYS A 20 0.72 -24.63 4.22
CA LYS A 20 0.53 -26.08 4.40
C LYS A 20 1.66 -26.93 3.85
N TYR A 21 2.28 -26.52 2.73
CA TYR A 21 3.09 -27.42 1.92
C TYR A 21 4.49 -26.92 1.60
N GLU A 22 4.77 -25.63 1.79
CA GLU A 22 6.05 -25.06 1.37
C GLU A 22 6.88 -24.59 2.57
N THR A 23 8.20 -24.69 2.45
CA THR A 23 9.17 -24.31 3.50
C THR A 23 9.97 -23.05 3.13
N GLN A 24 10.01 -22.68 1.84
CA GLN A 24 10.68 -21.46 1.39
C GLN A 24 10.02 -20.21 1.98
N PRO A 25 10.75 -19.10 2.13
CA PRO A 25 10.17 -17.85 2.59
C PRO A 25 9.05 -17.36 1.69
N LEU A 26 8.08 -16.63 2.26
CA LEU A 26 7.00 -15.96 1.53
C LEU A 26 7.36 -14.49 1.32
N LEU A 27 7.24 -13.99 0.08
CA LEU A 27 7.36 -12.57 -0.24
C LEU A 27 6.01 -12.04 -0.74
N ILE A 28 5.37 -11.19 0.08
CA ILE A 28 4.11 -10.53 -0.26
C ILE A 28 4.42 -9.16 -0.87
N TYR A 29 4.11 -9.01 -2.14
CA TYR A 29 4.27 -7.76 -2.88
C TYR A 29 2.92 -7.07 -3.09
N GLY A 30 2.88 -5.76 -2.99
CA GLY A 30 1.68 -4.98 -3.29
C GLY A 30 1.76 -3.55 -2.79
N THR A 31 0.90 -2.72 -3.34
CA THR A 31 0.78 -1.31 -2.99
C THR A 31 0.62 -1.12 -1.48
N SER A 32 1.15 -0.01 -0.94
CA SER A 32 0.96 0.33 0.47
C SER A 32 -0.54 0.45 0.80
N GLY A 33 -0.95 -0.15 1.92
CA GLY A 33 -2.36 -0.15 2.34
C GLY A 33 -3.23 -1.26 1.75
N TYR A 34 -2.65 -2.23 1.01
CA TYR A 34 -3.38 -3.37 0.42
C TYR A 34 -3.54 -4.57 1.37
N GLY A 35 -3.03 -4.49 2.59
CA GLY A 35 -3.26 -5.53 3.59
C GLY A 35 -2.13 -6.55 3.75
N LYS A 36 -0.90 -6.28 3.27
CA LYS A 36 0.27 -7.17 3.45
C LYS A 36 0.46 -7.60 4.91
N THR A 37 0.46 -6.62 5.81
CA THR A 37 0.58 -6.85 7.26
C THR A 37 -0.59 -7.68 7.81
N LEU A 38 -1.82 -7.44 7.32
CA LEU A 38 -3.01 -8.19 7.73
C LEU A 38 -2.91 -9.69 7.36
N PHE A 39 -2.31 -10.01 6.21
CA PHE A 39 -2.01 -11.39 5.84
C PHE A 39 -1.02 -12.03 6.82
N ALA A 40 0.07 -11.33 7.18
CA ALA A 40 1.05 -11.82 8.13
C ALA A 40 0.43 -12.02 9.54
N GLU A 41 -0.37 -11.07 10.02
CA GLU A 41 -1.11 -11.18 11.27
C GLU A 41 -2.07 -12.38 11.27
N SER A 42 -2.76 -12.62 10.14
CA SER A 42 -3.68 -13.76 10.00
C SER A 42 -2.97 -15.12 10.00
N LEU A 43 -1.66 -15.14 9.74
CA LEU A 43 -0.80 -16.31 9.87
C LEU A 43 -0.26 -16.50 11.30
N GLY A 44 -0.54 -15.57 12.22
CA GLY A 44 0.07 -15.56 13.55
C GLY A 44 1.55 -15.16 13.55
N ALA A 45 2.00 -14.44 12.52
CA ALA A 45 3.38 -14.04 12.40
C ALA A 45 3.81 -13.00 13.45
N LYS A 46 4.99 -13.20 14.03
CA LYS A 46 5.62 -12.25 14.95
C LYS A 46 6.33 -11.14 14.13
N THR A 47 5.89 -9.90 14.28
CA THR A 47 6.48 -8.78 13.54
C THR A 47 7.87 -8.46 14.07
N VAL A 48 8.84 -8.41 13.17
CA VAL A 48 10.21 -7.97 13.44
C VAL A 48 10.34 -6.50 13.06
N ASP A 49 10.76 -5.67 14.02
CA ASP A 49 10.95 -4.23 13.81
C ASP A 49 12.20 -3.96 12.95
N THR A 50 11.98 -3.73 11.67
CA THR A 50 13.05 -3.41 10.71
C THR A 50 13.61 -2.00 10.88
N THR A 51 12.92 -1.10 11.58
CA THR A 51 13.37 0.29 11.78
C THR A 51 14.57 0.38 12.71
N GLN A 52 14.70 -0.55 13.64
CA GLN A 52 15.85 -0.65 14.55
C GLN A 52 17.10 -1.25 13.88
N MET A 53 16.95 -1.79 12.66
CA MET A 53 18.04 -2.39 11.89
C MET A 53 18.81 -1.37 11.04
N ARG A 54 18.58 -0.07 11.26
CA ARG A 54 19.32 1.02 10.62
C ARG A 54 20.71 1.14 11.27
N GLY A 55 21.75 0.76 10.53
CA GLY A 55 23.14 0.77 10.95
C GLY A 55 23.79 -0.61 10.82
N ASP A 56 25.08 -0.73 11.08
CA ASP A 56 25.93 -1.92 10.89
C ASP A 56 25.56 -3.13 11.80
N ARG A 57 24.33 -3.21 12.27
CA ARG A 57 23.94 -4.14 13.32
C ARG A 57 23.19 -5.35 12.76
N LEU A 58 23.93 -6.22 12.10
CA LEU A 58 23.47 -7.58 11.80
C LEU A 58 22.94 -8.28 13.08
N ASN A 59 23.55 -8.01 14.24
CA ASN A 59 23.14 -8.55 15.54
C ASN A 59 21.72 -8.12 15.97
N SER A 60 21.25 -6.93 15.61
CA SER A 60 19.87 -6.52 15.93
C SER A 60 18.81 -7.30 15.14
N MET A 61 19.15 -7.74 13.92
CA MET A 61 18.29 -8.61 13.12
C MET A 61 18.27 -10.04 13.67
N LEU A 62 19.41 -10.50 14.19
CA LEU A 62 19.55 -11.87 14.69
C LEU A 62 18.81 -12.11 15.99
N LYS A 63 18.65 -11.08 16.82
CA LYS A 63 17.99 -11.23 18.11
C LYS A 63 16.59 -11.84 17.99
N PRO A 64 15.64 -11.30 17.19
CA PRO A 64 14.32 -11.91 17.05
C PRO A 64 14.36 -13.29 16.40
N ILE A 65 15.37 -13.59 15.57
CA ILE A 65 15.54 -14.92 14.97
C ILE A 65 16.07 -15.93 16.02
N LYS A 66 17.04 -15.51 16.85
CA LYS A 66 17.58 -16.35 17.94
C LYS A 66 16.55 -16.63 19.06
N GLU A 67 15.63 -15.68 19.28
CA GLU A 67 14.56 -15.78 20.29
C GLU A 67 13.31 -16.49 19.75
N ALA A 68 13.26 -16.82 18.47
CA ALA A 68 12.17 -17.58 17.89
C ALA A 68 12.20 -19.05 18.34
N GLU A 69 11.02 -19.68 18.29
CA GLU A 69 10.86 -21.12 18.49
C GLU A 69 10.72 -21.83 17.14
N ASP A 70 10.97 -23.13 17.12
CA ASP A 70 10.76 -23.95 15.92
C ASP A 70 9.30 -23.87 15.49
N GLY A 71 9.09 -23.51 14.23
CA GLY A 71 7.73 -23.33 13.66
C GLY A 71 7.17 -21.90 13.76
N ASP A 72 7.83 -20.99 14.48
CA ASP A 72 7.43 -19.57 14.48
C ASP A 72 7.47 -18.98 13.08
N ILE A 73 6.57 -18.04 12.83
CA ILE A 73 6.56 -17.24 11.61
C ILE A 73 7.06 -15.84 11.96
N LEU A 74 8.14 -15.40 11.32
CA LEU A 74 8.72 -14.07 11.50
C LEU A 74 8.37 -13.19 10.31
N PHE A 75 7.75 -12.03 10.58
CA PHE A 75 7.31 -11.10 9.57
C PHE A 75 8.20 -9.85 9.52
N PHE A 76 8.77 -9.59 8.35
CA PHE A 76 9.58 -8.41 8.05
C PHE A 76 8.83 -7.51 7.07
N ASP A 77 8.29 -6.40 7.57
CA ASP A 77 7.64 -5.40 6.72
C ASP A 77 8.68 -4.48 6.07
N GLU A 78 8.32 -3.94 4.89
CA GLU A 78 9.15 -3.02 4.11
C GLU A 78 10.60 -3.53 3.92
N ILE A 79 10.74 -4.82 3.56
CA ILE A 79 12.04 -5.51 3.43
C ILE A 79 13.03 -4.77 2.52
N HIS A 80 12.53 -3.99 1.55
CA HIS A 80 13.33 -3.18 0.65
C HIS A 80 14.11 -2.05 1.35
N SER A 81 13.76 -1.73 2.59
CA SER A 81 14.44 -0.70 3.39
C SER A 81 15.72 -1.22 4.07
N LEU A 82 15.94 -2.54 4.07
CA LEU A 82 17.12 -3.14 4.68
C LEU A 82 18.37 -2.91 3.82
N GLN A 83 19.51 -2.73 4.49
CA GLN A 83 20.77 -2.60 3.81
C GLN A 83 21.17 -3.91 3.10
N PRO A 84 21.89 -3.84 1.95
CA PRO A 84 22.30 -5.03 1.20
C PRO A 84 23.05 -6.08 2.06
N LYS A 85 23.91 -5.64 2.98
CA LYS A 85 24.66 -6.52 3.89
C LYS A 85 23.74 -7.32 4.84
N ILE A 86 22.63 -6.71 5.28
CA ILE A 86 21.62 -7.39 6.12
C ILE A 86 20.84 -8.42 5.29
N LEU A 87 20.48 -8.05 4.05
CA LEU A 87 19.84 -8.98 3.12
C LEU A 87 20.72 -10.18 2.81
N GLU A 88 22.04 -9.99 2.62
CA GLU A 88 23.00 -11.08 2.43
C GLU A 88 23.08 -12.00 3.66
N GLY A 89 23.02 -11.44 4.87
CA GLY A 89 22.94 -12.22 6.11
C GLY A 89 21.68 -13.07 6.17
N LEU A 90 20.52 -12.50 5.81
CA LEU A 90 19.25 -13.23 5.72
C LEU A 90 19.31 -14.39 4.72
N TYR A 91 20.00 -14.23 3.57
CA TYR A 91 20.16 -15.32 2.60
C TYR A 91 20.86 -16.53 3.22
N LYS A 92 21.97 -16.29 3.95
CA LYS A 92 22.72 -17.36 4.59
C LYS A 92 21.89 -18.10 5.61
N ILE A 93 21.07 -17.37 6.37
CA ILE A 93 20.14 -17.94 7.35
C ILE A 93 19.08 -18.79 6.65
N ILE A 94 18.48 -18.27 5.58
CA ILE A 94 17.45 -18.98 4.80
C ILE A 94 18.01 -20.26 4.17
N ASP A 95 19.21 -20.17 3.56
CA ASP A 95 19.81 -21.27 2.82
C ASP A 95 20.41 -22.35 3.73
N LYS A 96 20.97 -21.98 4.87
CA LYS A 96 21.77 -22.88 5.73
C LYS A 96 21.17 -23.14 7.11
N GLY A 97 20.24 -22.32 7.59
CA GLY A 97 19.75 -22.36 8.97
C GLY A 97 20.82 -21.97 10.00
N THR A 98 21.95 -21.43 9.55
CA THR A 98 23.09 -21.07 10.41
C THR A 98 23.50 -19.63 10.17
N PHE A 99 24.12 -19.05 11.20
CA PHE A 99 24.70 -17.72 11.13
C PHE A 99 26.09 -17.74 11.75
N TYR A 100 27.07 -17.19 11.03
CA TYR A 100 28.43 -17.04 11.57
C TYR A 100 28.49 -15.83 12.49
N ASP A 101 28.65 -16.10 13.79
CA ASP A 101 28.84 -15.08 14.82
C ASP A 101 30.32 -14.68 14.86
N THR A 102 30.60 -13.41 14.52
CA THR A 102 31.98 -12.90 14.47
C THR A 102 32.60 -12.73 15.84
N ASP A 103 31.81 -12.52 16.89
CA ASP A 103 32.29 -12.34 18.26
C ASP A 103 32.65 -13.69 18.89
N LEU A 104 31.90 -14.74 18.57
CA LEU A 104 32.14 -16.10 19.02
C LEU A 104 33.03 -16.89 18.07
N CYS A 105 33.32 -16.36 16.86
CA CYS A 105 34.08 -17.03 15.81
C CYS A 105 33.55 -18.43 15.45
N MET A 106 32.24 -18.62 15.48
CA MET A 106 31.60 -19.91 15.19
C MET A 106 30.26 -19.78 14.48
N ASP A 107 29.86 -20.83 13.77
CA ASP A 107 28.51 -20.92 13.23
C ASP A 107 27.51 -21.25 14.36
N LEU A 108 26.46 -20.46 14.47
CA LEU A 108 25.32 -20.70 15.37
C LEU A 108 24.18 -21.32 14.58
N GLU A 109 23.68 -22.44 15.07
CA GLU A 109 22.40 -22.98 14.58
C GLU A 109 21.25 -22.10 15.07
N LEU A 110 20.34 -21.76 14.15
CA LEU A 110 19.19 -20.94 14.45
C LEU A 110 17.93 -21.81 14.48
N PRO A 111 16.89 -21.38 15.24
CA PRO A 111 15.60 -22.04 15.25
C PRO A 111 15.01 -22.13 13.82
N LYS A 112 14.28 -23.20 13.55
CA LYS A 112 13.61 -23.43 12.26
C LYS A 112 12.36 -22.55 12.15
N ALA A 113 12.55 -21.23 12.16
CA ALA A 113 11.50 -20.27 11.93
C ALA A 113 11.20 -20.14 10.43
N ARG A 114 9.95 -19.78 10.11
CA ARG A 114 9.51 -19.46 8.77
C ARG A 114 9.52 -17.95 8.57
N PHE A 115 9.81 -17.50 7.36
CA PHE A 115 9.98 -16.10 7.07
C PHE A 115 8.85 -15.60 6.13
N VAL A 116 8.25 -14.49 6.51
CA VAL A 116 7.30 -13.74 5.66
C VAL A 116 7.87 -12.33 5.47
N PHE A 117 8.07 -11.97 4.23
CA PHE A 117 8.56 -10.65 3.84
C PHE A 117 7.46 -9.87 3.14
N ALA A 118 7.42 -8.56 3.34
CA ALA A 118 6.52 -7.68 2.62
C ALA A 118 7.26 -6.49 2.00
N THR A 119 6.83 -6.10 0.81
CA THR A 119 7.36 -4.91 0.12
C THR A 119 6.33 -4.29 -0.81
N ASN A 120 6.46 -3.00 -1.06
CA ASN A 120 5.74 -2.28 -2.12
C ASN A 120 6.66 -1.89 -3.29
N ILE A 121 7.97 -2.19 -3.20
CA ILE A 121 8.98 -1.87 -4.22
C ILE A 121 9.91 -3.08 -4.37
N LEU A 122 10.06 -3.59 -5.59
CA LEU A 122 10.94 -4.72 -5.88
C LEU A 122 12.35 -4.27 -6.31
N SER A 123 12.49 -3.13 -6.96
CA SER A 123 13.76 -2.71 -7.59
C SER A 123 14.99 -2.67 -6.67
N PRO A 124 14.88 -2.38 -5.35
CA PRO A 124 16.05 -2.45 -4.46
C PRO A 124 16.40 -3.87 -4.02
N LEU A 125 15.49 -4.85 -4.22
CA LEU A 125 15.72 -6.24 -3.81
C LEU A 125 16.52 -6.98 -4.89
N PRO A 126 17.61 -7.69 -4.50
CA PRO A 126 18.33 -8.53 -5.44
C PRO A 126 17.45 -9.64 -6.01
N GLU A 127 17.58 -9.92 -7.30
CA GLU A 127 16.83 -10.99 -7.97
C GLU A 127 17.04 -12.34 -7.28
N ALA A 128 18.27 -12.60 -6.82
CA ALA A 128 18.60 -13.80 -6.05
C ALA A 128 17.77 -13.96 -4.76
N PHE A 129 17.34 -12.87 -4.13
CA PHE A 129 16.44 -12.92 -2.98
C PHE A 129 15.00 -13.26 -3.40
N ILE A 130 14.51 -12.57 -4.40
CA ILE A 130 13.15 -12.77 -4.90
C ILE A 130 12.95 -14.22 -5.35
N ASN A 131 13.96 -14.79 -6.05
CA ASN A 131 13.91 -16.16 -6.56
C ASN A 131 13.96 -17.25 -5.46
N ARG A 132 14.39 -16.91 -4.24
CA ARG A 132 14.33 -17.82 -3.08
C ARG A 132 12.99 -17.82 -2.37
N CYS A 133 12.13 -16.86 -2.67
CA CYS A 133 10.86 -16.69 -2.01
C CYS A 133 9.70 -17.22 -2.85
N LYS A 134 8.67 -17.73 -2.20
CA LYS A 134 7.35 -17.84 -2.80
C LYS A 134 6.82 -16.44 -3.00
N PHE A 135 6.73 -15.99 -4.24
CA PHE A 135 6.23 -14.66 -4.56
C PHE A 135 4.70 -14.65 -4.64
N VAL A 136 4.08 -13.74 -3.90
CA VAL A 136 2.63 -13.51 -3.93
C VAL A 136 2.36 -12.03 -4.12
N GLU A 137 1.66 -11.67 -5.20
CA GLU A 137 1.27 -10.30 -5.49
C GLU A 137 -0.19 -10.05 -5.10
N LEU A 138 -0.41 -8.99 -4.30
CA LEU A 138 -1.74 -8.52 -3.98
C LEU A 138 -2.32 -7.70 -5.13
N GLN A 139 -3.55 -8.02 -5.50
CA GLN A 139 -4.23 -7.38 -6.61
C GLN A 139 -4.92 -6.07 -6.20
N ASN A 140 -5.23 -5.23 -7.19
CA ASN A 140 -6.07 -4.05 -6.97
C ASN A 140 -7.46 -4.49 -6.47
N TYR A 141 -7.98 -3.74 -5.51
CA TYR A 141 -9.33 -3.96 -5.02
C TYR A 141 -10.37 -3.43 -6.00
N THR A 142 -11.44 -4.19 -6.20
CA THR A 142 -12.63 -3.73 -6.92
C THR A 142 -13.42 -2.73 -6.08
N ASN A 143 -14.31 -1.96 -6.72
CA ASN A 143 -15.19 -1.04 -5.98
C ASN A 143 -16.10 -1.80 -5.01
N GLU A 144 -16.59 -2.96 -5.41
CA GLU A 144 -17.46 -3.84 -4.60
C GLU A 144 -16.74 -4.35 -3.36
N GLU A 145 -15.50 -4.80 -3.49
CA GLU A 145 -14.67 -5.19 -2.36
C GLU A 145 -14.41 -4.02 -1.40
N LEU A 146 -14.14 -2.82 -1.93
CA LEU A 146 -13.98 -1.62 -1.11
C LEU A 146 -15.27 -1.22 -0.41
N LYS A 147 -16.42 -1.30 -1.08
CA LYS A 147 -17.74 -1.10 -0.45
C LYS A 147 -17.96 -2.06 0.70
N GLN A 148 -17.62 -3.34 0.51
CA GLN A 148 -17.72 -4.34 1.57
C GLN A 148 -16.81 -4.03 2.76
N ILE A 149 -15.56 -3.63 2.51
CA ILE A 149 -14.60 -3.21 3.55
C ILE A 149 -15.13 -2.02 4.35
N ILE A 150 -15.70 -1.02 3.66
CA ILE A 150 -16.29 0.17 4.30
C ILE A 150 -17.52 -0.20 5.09
N HIS A 151 -18.41 -1.00 4.52
CA HIS A 151 -19.65 -1.44 5.15
C HIS A 151 -19.40 -2.24 6.44
N ASN A 152 -18.39 -3.09 6.46
CA ASN A 152 -17.99 -3.84 7.67
C ASN A 152 -17.62 -2.92 8.84
N VAL A 153 -17.14 -1.71 8.57
CA VAL A 153 -16.76 -0.71 9.60
C VAL A 153 -17.91 0.23 9.93
N ASN A 154 -18.71 0.58 8.96
CA ASN A 154 -19.85 1.50 9.13
C ASN A 154 -21.04 1.07 8.27
N PRO A 155 -21.89 0.16 8.77
CA PRO A 155 -23.05 -0.35 8.04
C PRO A 155 -24.16 0.69 7.82
N ASP A 156 -24.12 1.83 8.53
CA ASP A 156 -25.16 2.86 8.45
C ASP A 156 -25.00 3.81 7.25
N LEU A 157 -23.96 3.61 6.41
CA LEU A 157 -23.76 4.39 5.20
C LEU A 157 -24.69 3.91 4.09
N ASN A 158 -25.37 4.87 3.42
CA ASN A 158 -26.14 4.54 2.22
C ASN A 158 -25.22 4.32 1.01
N GLU A 159 -25.75 3.73 -0.06
CA GLU A 159 -24.98 3.34 -1.25
C GLU A 159 -24.22 4.52 -1.89
N ASN A 160 -24.87 5.68 -2.04
CA ASN A 160 -24.25 6.86 -2.64
C ASN A 160 -23.10 7.42 -1.77
N ALA A 161 -23.25 7.36 -0.45
CA ALA A 161 -22.20 7.74 0.50
C ALA A 161 -21.02 6.77 0.42
N LEU A 162 -21.27 5.46 0.31
CA LEU A 162 -20.25 4.44 0.08
C LEU A 162 -19.48 4.73 -1.21
N GLU A 163 -20.17 5.02 -2.31
CA GLU A 163 -19.52 5.34 -3.59
C GLU A 163 -18.63 6.57 -3.51
N SER A 164 -19.03 7.60 -2.77
CA SER A 164 -18.21 8.80 -2.59
C SER A 164 -16.91 8.48 -1.84
N ILE A 165 -16.96 7.63 -0.81
CA ILE A 165 -15.77 7.18 -0.08
C ILE A 165 -14.89 6.28 -0.95
N VAL A 166 -15.50 5.36 -1.72
CA VAL A 166 -14.78 4.48 -2.65
C VAL A 166 -14.01 5.31 -3.68
N ARG A 167 -14.67 6.31 -4.31
CA ARG A 167 -13.99 7.23 -5.25
C ARG A 167 -12.83 7.96 -4.60
N ALA A 168 -13.04 8.48 -3.38
CA ALA A 168 -12.02 9.21 -2.63
C ALA A 168 -10.84 8.32 -2.19
N SER A 169 -11.08 7.03 -1.99
CA SER A 169 -10.05 6.06 -1.57
C SER A 169 -9.08 5.65 -2.69
N LYS A 170 -9.46 5.86 -3.96
CA LYS A 170 -8.67 5.52 -5.15
C LYS A 170 -8.20 4.06 -5.20
N GLY A 171 -9.03 3.15 -4.76
CA GLY A 171 -8.69 1.73 -4.77
C GLY A 171 -7.85 1.25 -3.58
N VAL A 172 -7.54 2.12 -2.60
CA VAL A 172 -6.67 1.79 -1.47
C VAL A 172 -7.50 1.52 -0.20
N PRO A 173 -7.55 0.28 0.30
CA PRO A 173 -8.33 -0.08 1.49
C PRO A 173 -7.99 0.73 2.75
N ARG A 174 -6.70 0.97 3.00
CA ARG A 174 -6.26 1.79 4.15
C ARG A 174 -6.85 3.19 4.10
N THR A 175 -6.86 3.81 2.92
CA THR A 175 -7.46 5.14 2.70
C THR A 175 -8.98 5.07 2.91
N ALA A 176 -9.66 4.08 2.34
CA ALA A 176 -11.09 3.86 2.53
C ALA A 176 -11.46 3.74 4.01
N LEU A 177 -10.73 2.92 4.77
CA LEU A 177 -10.93 2.75 6.21
C LEU A 177 -10.66 4.02 7.00
N SER A 178 -9.62 4.78 6.65
CA SER A 178 -9.29 6.05 7.30
C SER A 178 -10.40 7.09 7.10
N LEU A 179 -10.87 7.23 5.87
CA LEU A 179 -12.00 8.11 5.55
C LEU A 179 -13.27 7.69 6.30
N THR A 180 -13.60 6.40 6.30
CA THR A 180 -14.78 5.85 6.99
C THR A 180 -14.72 6.11 8.50
N LYS A 181 -13.57 5.88 9.14
CA LYS A 181 -13.39 6.17 10.57
C LYS A 181 -13.58 7.66 10.87
N SER A 182 -13.06 8.52 10.00
CA SER A 182 -13.24 9.99 10.15
C SER A 182 -14.70 10.41 9.99
N MET A 183 -15.44 9.81 9.04
CA MET A 183 -16.88 10.02 8.88
C MET A 183 -17.65 9.58 10.14
N LYS A 184 -17.34 8.39 10.66
CA LYS A 184 -17.94 7.87 11.89
C LYS A 184 -17.66 8.79 13.11
N SER A 185 -16.45 9.34 13.20
CA SER A 185 -16.11 10.34 14.21
C SER A 185 -16.92 11.62 14.05
N ALA A 186 -17.09 12.11 12.81
CA ALA A 186 -17.93 13.26 12.52
C ALA A 186 -19.40 13.06 12.93
N MET A 187 -19.97 11.90 12.61
CA MET A 187 -21.33 11.53 13.03
C MET A 187 -21.51 11.69 14.55
N LYS A 188 -20.57 11.16 15.32
CA LYS A 188 -20.61 11.24 16.79
C LYS A 188 -20.51 12.69 17.28
N THR A 189 -19.58 13.46 16.73
CA THR A 189 -19.33 14.86 17.15
C THR A 189 -20.50 15.78 16.80
N GLU A 190 -21.07 15.63 15.61
CA GLU A 190 -22.14 16.45 15.09
C GLU A 190 -23.54 15.88 15.43
N LYS A 191 -23.61 14.76 16.19
CA LYS A 191 -24.85 14.06 16.59
C LYS A 191 -25.73 13.70 15.39
N LEU A 192 -25.11 13.33 14.25
CA LEU A 192 -25.83 12.94 13.05
C LEU A 192 -26.30 11.49 13.16
N LYS A 193 -27.52 11.21 12.78
CA LYS A 193 -28.07 9.85 12.76
C LYS A 193 -27.65 9.07 11.51
N ASN A 194 -27.60 9.75 10.36
CA ASN A 194 -27.23 9.16 9.07
C ASN A 194 -26.28 10.08 8.31
N LEU A 195 -25.47 9.49 7.43
CA LEU A 195 -24.68 10.20 6.44
C LEU A 195 -25.22 9.91 5.05
N ASP A 196 -25.81 10.92 4.43
CA ASP A 196 -26.14 10.91 3.01
C ASP A 196 -24.92 11.33 2.17
N GLU A 197 -25.08 11.22 0.85
CA GLU A 197 -24.02 11.60 -0.09
C GLU A 197 -23.57 13.07 0.06
N ALA A 198 -24.55 13.97 0.22
CA ALA A 198 -24.27 15.41 0.33
C ALA A 198 -23.40 15.72 1.56
N LYS A 199 -23.72 15.11 2.70
CA LYS A 199 -22.97 15.28 3.94
C LYS A 199 -21.58 14.63 3.86
N VAL A 200 -21.47 13.43 3.27
CA VAL A 200 -20.17 12.78 3.03
C VAL A 200 -19.30 13.65 2.13
N ASN A 201 -19.83 14.16 1.02
CA ASN A 201 -19.10 15.06 0.12
C ASN A 201 -18.64 16.35 0.81
N SER A 202 -19.51 16.94 1.66
CA SER A 202 -19.16 18.10 2.47
C SER A 202 -18.01 17.79 3.44
N LEU A 203 -18.03 16.63 4.11
CA LEU A 203 -16.98 16.20 5.02
C LEU A 203 -15.67 15.87 4.30
N LEU A 204 -15.75 15.23 3.12
CA LEU A 204 -14.58 14.97 2.27
C LEU A 204 -13.89 16.28 1.88
N ASN A 205 -14.68 17.27 1.47
CA ASN A 205 -14.14 18.58 1.09
C ASN A 205 -13.55 19.31 2.31
N SER A 206 -14.32 19.47 3.39
CA SER A 206 -13.93 20.31 4.52
C SER A 206 -12.77 19.72 5.35
N ARG A 207 -12.67 18.40 5.46
CA ARG A 207 -11.65 17.73 6.29
C ARG A 207 -10.43 17.24 5.52
N PHE A 208 -10.59 16.91 4.24
CA PHE A 208 -9.56 16.26 3.43
C PHE A 208 -9.21 17.02 2.16
N ALA A 209 -9.91 18.13 1.86
CA ALA A 209 -9.79 18.85 0.59
C ALA A 209 -9.97 17.90 -0.63
N ILE A 210 -10.90 16.94 -0.52
CA ILE A 210 -11.26 15.98 -1.56
C ILE A 210 -12.64 16.32 -2.11
N ASN A 211 -12.73 16.49 -3.42
CA ASN A 211 -14.01 16.62 -4.10
C ASN A 211 -14.71 15.26 -4.18
N GLY A 212 -15.84 15.09 -3.51
CA GLY A 212 -16.54 13.82 -3.44
C GLY A 212 -17.06 13.30 -4.77
N ALA A 213 -17.39 14.18 -5.73
CA ALA A 213 -17.84 13.77 -7.05
C ALA A 213 -16.72 13.17 -7.92
N THR A 214 -15.50 13.66 -7.78
CA THR A 214 -14.33 13.19 -8.55
C THR A 214 -13.41 12.25 -7.76
N GLY A 215 -13.40 12.35 -6.43
CA GLY A 215 -12.43 11.70 -5.56
C GLY A 215 -11.03 12.33 -5.59
N LEU A 216 -10.88 13.47 -6.26
CA LEU A 216 -9.59 14.16 -6.37
C LEU A 216 -9.43 15.18 -5.25
N SER A 217 -8.23 15.26 -4.67
CA SER A 217 -7.83 16.37 -3.83
C SER A 217 -7.54 17.62 -4.68
N ASP A 218 -7.50 18.80 -4.04
CA ASP A 218 -7.19 20.06 -4.72
C ASP A 218 -5.86 20.01 -5.48
N LYS A 219 -4.84 19.39 -4.90
CA LYS A 219 -3.53 19.20 -5.53
C LYS A 219 -3.59 18.30 -6.76
N GLU A 220 -4.34 17.22 -6.67
CA GLU A 220 -4.52 16.30 -7.79
C GLU A 220 -5.37 16.93 -8.88
N PHE A 221 -6.39 17.68 -8.50
CA PHE A 221 -7.19 18.44 -9.45
C PHE A 221 -6.31 19.46 -10.22
N LEU A 222 -5.40 20.13 -9.52
CA LEU A 222 -4.43 21.05 -10.15
C LEU A 222 -3.51 20.33 -11.14
N ILE A 223 -3.02 19.11 -10.81
CA ILE A 223 -2.24 18.30 -11.75
C ILE A 223 -3.06 18.00 -13.00
N MET A 224 -4.31 17.56 -12.82
CA MET A 224 -5.19 17.23 -13.94
C MET A 224 -5.48 18.43 -14.84
N GLN A 225 -5.68 19.62 -14.26
CA GLN A 225 -5.83 20.85 -15.02
C GLN A 225 -4.57 21.15 -15.86
N ARG A 226 -3.39 21.06 -15.26
CA ARG A 226 -2.13 21.31 -15.97
C ARG A 226 -1.85 20.31 -17.08
N VAL A 227 -2.21 19.04 -16.86
CA VAL A 227 -2.11 18.01 -17.90
C VAL A 227 -3.12 18.29 -19.02
N ALA A 228 -4.35 18.72 -18.69
CA ALA A 228 -5.35 19.11 -19.69
C ALA A 228 -4.90 20.30 -20.55
N GLU A 229 -4.29 21.31 -19.94
CA GLU A 229 -3.79 22.52 -20.62
C GLU A 229 -2.61 22.24 -21.54
N ARG A 230 -1.68 21.38 -21.13
CA ARG A 230 -0.39 21.16 -21.80
C ARG A 230 -0.29 19.86 -22.57
N GLY A 231 -1.30 18.99 -22.47
CA GLY A 231 -1.32 17.64 -23.03
C GLY A 231 -0.46 16.64 -22.25
N ARG A 232 0.65 17.10 -21.65
CA ARG A 232 1.57 16.28 -20.85
C ARG A 232 2.36 17.12 -19.84
N LEU A 233 2.85 16.46 -18.78
CA LEU A 233 3.77 17.04 -17.80
C LEU A 233 4.89 16.04 -17.50
N SER A 234 6.14 16.52 -17.35
CA SER A 234 7.20 15.71 -16.76
C SER A 234 6.98 15.55 -15.24
N THR A 235 7.56 14.53 -14.63
CA THR A 235 7.48 14.34 -13.16
C THR A 235 8.05 15.54 -12.41
N SER A 236 9.14 16.16 -12.93
CA SER A 236 9.71 17.38 -12.36
C SER A 236 8.77 18.58 -12.49
N ALA A 237 8.03 18.70 -13.60
CA ALA A 237 7.03 19.76 -13.74
C ALA A 237 5.87 19.57 -12.74
N VAL A 238 5.43 18.34 -12.49
CA VAL A 238 4.43 18.06 -11.45
C VAL A 238 4.96 18.44 -10.07
N ALA A 239 6.20 18.08 -9.74
CA ALA A 239 6.86 18.44 -8.49
C ALA A 239 6.90 19.96 -8.28
N ASN A 240 7.29 20.71 -9.33
CA ASN A 240 7.33 22.17 -9.29
C ASN A 240 5.95 22.79 -9.10
N VAL A 241 4.92 22.28 -9.78
CA VAL A 241 3.53 22.77 -9.63
C VAL A 241 3.03 22.58 -8.20
N LEU A 242 3.44 21.48 -7.54
CA LEU A 242 3.00 21.15 -6.19
C LEU A 242 3.92 21.71 -5.08
N GLY A 243 5.10 22.23 -5.43
CA GLY A 243 6.11 22.68 -4.45
C GLY A 243 6.66 21.53 -3.59
N CYS A 244 6.87 20.34 -4.18
CA CYS A 244 7.35 19.16 -3.47
C CYS A 244 8.54 18.51 -4.19
N THR A 245 9.16 17.49 -3.59
CA THR A 245 10.24 16.75 -4.24
C THR A 245 9.71 15.90 -5.40
N ILE A 246 10.60 15.53 -6.34
CA ILE A 246 10.24 14.63 -7.46
C ILE A 246 9.77 13.26 -6.92
N HIS A 247 10.40 12.80 -5.85
CA HIS A 247 10.01 11.54 -5.19
C HIS A 247 8.58 11.63 -4.64
N ASP A 248 8.26 12.69 -3.89
CA ASP A 248 6.92 12.90 -3.33
C ASP A 248 5.87 13.09 -4.43
N ALA A 249 6.19 13.85 -5.49
CA ALA A 249 5.30 14.00 -6.63
C ALA A 249 4.94 12.66 -7.26
N LYS A 250 5.92 11.76 -7.41
CA LYS A 250 5.73 10.43 -7.96
C LYS A 250 4.90 9.56 -7.03
N GLN A 251 5.31 9.44 -5.77
CA GLN A 251 4.71 8.48 -4.82
C GLN A 251 3.33 8.92 -4.31
N LEU A 252 3.15 10.20 -3.98
CA LEU A 252 1.94 10.68 -3.33
C LEU A 252 0.83 11.08 -4.32
N TYR A 253 1.18 11.40 -5.57
CA TYR A 253 0.21 11.92 -6.53
C TYR A 253 0.17 11.16 -7.85
N ILE A 254 1.32 10.97 -8.52
CA ILE A 254 1.33 10.37 -9.87
C ILE A 254 0.92 8.90 -9.81
N GLU A 255 1.52 8.11 -8.92
CA GLU A 255 1.21 6.67 -8.82
C GLU A 255 -0.24 6.41 -8.40
N PRO A 256 -0.83 7.09 -7.39
CA PRO A 256 -2.26 6.95 -7.08
C PRO A 256 -3.19 7.38 -8.21
N LEU A 257 -2.87 8.46 -8.92
CA LEU A 257 -3.65 8.92 -10.06
C LEU A 257 -3.54 7.95 -11.26
N ARG A 258 -2.37 7.33 -11.44
CA ARG A 258 -2.17 6.28 -12.44
C ARG A 258 -2.95 5.02 -12.10
N ALA A 259 -2.84 4.54 -10.87
CA ALA A 259 -3.54 3.34 -10.40
C ALA A 259 -5.07 3.48 -10.50
N SER A 260 -5.58 4.70 -10.34
CA SER A 260 -7.01 5.04 -10.48
C SER A 260 -7.41 5.53 -11.89
N GLU A 261 -6.54 5.34 -12.90
CA GLU A 261 -6.77 5.66 -14.32
C GLU A 261 -7.00 7.16 -14.65
N TRP A 262 -6.75 8.05 -13.71
CA TRP A 262 -6.80 9.49 -14.00
C TRP A 262 -5.63 9.94 -14.86
N LEU A 263 -4.43 9.38 -14.63
CA LEU A 263 -3.22 9.61 -15.42
C LEU A 263 -2.74 8.30 -16.08
N ALA A 264 -2.01 8.46 -17.18
CA ALA A 264 -1.18 7.43 -17.76
C ALA A 264 0.26 7.96 -17.84
N VAL A 265 1.25 7.04 -17.84
CA VAL A 265 2.66 7.38 -17.94
C VAL A 265 3.15 7.04 -19.34
N SER A 266 3.82 7.99 -19.97
CA SER A 266 4.52 7.82 -21.25
C SER A 266 6.04 8.01 -21.05
N ASN A 267 6.83 7.67 -22.07
CA ASN A 267 8.28 7.91 -22.05
C ASN A 267 8.66 9.39 -21.88
N GLN A 268 7.72 10.33 -22.10
CA GLN A 268 7.93 11.77 -22.05
C GLN A 268 7.23 12.44 -20.85
N GLY A 269 6.64 11.66 -19.93
CA GLY A 269 5.97 12.16 -18.74
C GLY A 269 4.56 11.62 -18.57
N VAL A 270 3.77 12.31 -17.75
CA VAL A 270 2.38 11.95 -17.46
C VAL A 270 1.43 12.61 -18.44
N ILE A 271 0.43 11.86 -18.87
CA ILE A 271 -0.66 12.26 -19.76
C ILE A 271 -2.00 11.91 -19.12
N MET A 272 -3.10 12.39 -19.71
CA MET A 272 -4.44 11.96 -19.27
C MET A 272 -4.61 10.46 -19.43
N GLY A 273 -5.13 9.80 -18.38
CA GLY A 273 -5.60 8.42 -18.42
C GLY A 273 -7.06 8.32 -18.91
N LEU A 274 -7.56 7.10 -19.01
CA LEU A 274 -8.93 6.84 -19.51
C LEU A 274 -10.00 7.62 -18.74
N LYS A 275 -9.92 7.61 -17.42
CA LYS A 275 -10.86 8.33 -16.55
C LYS A 275 -10.68 9.84 -16.66
N GLY A 276 -9.44 10.32 -16.82
CA GLY A 276 -9.13 11.71 -17.06
C GLY A 276 -9.74 12.22 -18.36
N HIS A 277 -9.65 11.46 -19.46
CA HIS A 277 -10.26 11.80 -20.75
C HIS A 277 -11.80 11.86 -20.68
N LYS A 278 -12.43 10.87 -20.01
CA LYS A 278 -13.88 10.86 -19.81
C LYS A 278 -14.39 12.10 -19.07
N ASN A 279 -13.56 12.66 -18.20
CA ASN A 279 -13.89 13.82 -17.36
C ASN A 279 -13.16 15.10 -17.79
N TYR A 280 -12.60 15.15 -19.00
CA TYR A 280 -11.75 16.24 -19.49
C TYR A 280 -12.35 17.63 -19.29
N ARG A 281 -13.67 17.76 -19.51
CA ARG A 281 -14.40 19.05 -19.38
C ARG A 281 -14.34 19.64 -17.97
N LEU A 282 -14.09 18.84 -16.94
CA LEU A 282 -13.95 19.33 -15.57
C LEU A 282 -12.64 20.10 -15.34
N PHE A 283 -11.61 19.84 -16.16
CA PHE A 283 -10.27 20.38 -15.99
C PHE A 283 -9.96 21.55 -16.93
N VAL A 284 -10.72 21.68 -18.01
CA VAL A 284 -10.56 22.79 -18.94
C VAL A 284 -11.34 23.98 -18.39
N ASN A 285 -10.61 25.02 -17.99
CA ASN A 285 -11.23 26.27 -17.59
C ASN A 285 -12.14 26.75 -18.73
N LYS A 286 -13.39 27.02 -18.40
CA LYS A 286 -14.28 27.84 -19.25
C LYS A 286 -13.73 29.28 -19.29
N LYS A 287 -12.59 29.48 -19.95
CA LYS A 287 -12.15 30.80 -20.38
C LYS A 287 -12.70 31.00 -21.78
N GLY A 288 -13.72 31.86 -21.87
CA GLY A 288 -14.12 32.49 -23.11
C GLY A 288 -15.27 31.77 -23.84
N VAL A 289 -16.48 31.97 -23.40
CA VAL A 289 -17.59 32.30 -24.28
C VAL A 289 -18.18 33.56 -23.68
N GLU A 290 -17.63 34.67 -24.04
CA GLU A 290 -18.34 35.93 -24.23
C GLU A 290 -18.42 36.19 -25.72
#